data_66de5c7eb0f4b3916c999bcdb788da2f
#
_entry.id   66de5c7eb0f4b3916c999bcdb788da2f
#
_cell.length_a   1.000
_cell.length_b   1.000
_cell.length_c   1.000
_cell.angle_alpha   90.00
_cell.angle_beta   90.00
_cell.angle_gamma   90.00
#
_symmetry.space_group_name_H-M   'P 1'
#
loop_
_entity.id
_entity.type
_entity.pdbx_description
1 polymer ?
#
loop_
_entity_poly.entity_id
_entity_poly.type
_entity_poly.pdbx_seq_one_letter_code
_entity_poly.pdbx_strand_id
1 'polypeptide(L)'
;MSSQQRELPLQPGPLAGARGFVESAAFQNVIIGVILINAVTLALETAPATVGPYLDILRIVDHVCLGIFVVELLTKLALYRLSFFKSGWNWFDFIIVGISLVPAAESLSALRALRILRVLRIVSIIPSLRRVVEAGIRALPGMGSIVLVLMMLFVIGAVVATKLYGPSFPQYFGTLGDSLFSLFTVMTLEGWPDLAREVMDVHPNAWAFFIPFLVITAFMVLNLFIGVIVNAMEETAQEEELKLEEVERELNAA
;
A
#
# COMPACT_ATOMS: atom_id res chain seq x y z
N MET A 1 8.76 36.94 2.92
CA MET A 1 9.34 36.96 4.27
C MET A 1 9.61 35.54 4.67
N SER A 2 10.83 35.12 4.44
CA SER A 2 11.29 33.75 4.62
C SER A 2 11.49 33.47 6.12
N SER A 3 10.65 32.60 6.67
CA SER A 3 10.94 31.96 7.93
C SER A 3 11.88 30.75 7.67
N GLN A 4 13.16 31.04 7.49
CA GLN A 4 14.18 30.06 7.80
C GLN A 4 13.97 29.67 9.27
N GLN A 5 13.31 28.56 9.50
CA GLN A 5 13.42 27.87 10.78
C GLN A 5 14.89 27.43 10.88
N ARG A 6 15.70 28.29 11.50
CA ARG A 6 16.98 27.88 12.08
C ARG A 6 16.67 26.67 12.96
N GLU A 7 16.98 25.48 12.45
CA GLU A 7 17.13 24.33 13.31
C GLU A 7 18.22 24.69 14.34
N LEU A 8 17.78 25.08 15.51
CA LEU A 8 18.64 25.20 16.67
C LEU A 8 19.35 23.84 16.80
N PRO A 9 20.69 23.81 16.87
CA PRO A 9 21.43 22.60 17.12
C PRO A 9 20.93 22.04 18.45
N LEU A 10 20.16 20.95 18.38
CA LEU A 10 19.71 20.21 19.54
C LEU A 10 20.96 19.83 20.33
N GLN A 11 21.10 20.36 21.55
CA GLN A 11 22.17 19.97 22.45
C GLN A 11 22.20 18.43 22.54
N PRO A 12 23.39 17.81 22.51
CA PRO A 12 23.52 16.37 22.54
C PRO A 12 23.01 15.85 23.89
N GLY A 13 21.72 15.53 23.95
CA GLY A 13 21.15 14.83 25.09
C GLY A 13 21.76 13.43 25.20
N PRO A 14 21.68 12.77 26.36
CA PRO A 14 22.28 11.45 26.61
C PRO A 14 21.85 10.36 25.61
N LEU A 15 20.80 10.59 24.83
CA LEU A 15 20.25 9.67 23.82
C LEU A 15 20.68 10.02 22.39
N ALA A 16 21.46 11.10 22.17
CA ALA A 16 21.87 11.51 20.82
C ALA A 16 22.73 10.44 20.12
N GLY A 17 23.64 9.82 20.84
CA GLY A 17 24.48 8.73 20.32
C GLY A 17 23.67 7.49 19.93
N ALA A 18 22.67 7.12 20.72
CA ALA A 18 21.79 5.99 20.40
C ALA A 18 20.91 6.27 19.18
N ARG A 19 20.43 7.51 19.01
CA ARG A 19 19.69 7.93 17.80
C ARG A 19 20.58 7.83 16.57
N GLY A 20 21.78 8.40 16.62
CA GLY A 20 22.73 8.34 15.51
C GLY A 20 23.11 6.89 15.14
N PHE A 21 23.16 5.98 16.10
CA PHE A 21 23.40 4.56 15.83
C PHE A 21 22.23 3.92 15.08
N VAL A 22 20.99 4.11 15.53
CA VAL A 22 19.79 3.56 14.90
C VAL A 22 19.55 4.15 13.49
N GLU A 23 19.96 5.41 13.28
CA GLU A 23 19.87 6.08 11.98
C GLU A 23 21.08 5.80 11.06
N SER A 24 22.12 5.14 11.57
CA SER A 24 23.31 4.84 10.78
C SER A 24 23.02 3.88 9.62
N ALA A 25 23.69 4.11 8.49
CA ALA A 25 23.57 3.23 7.32
C ALA A 25 23.98 1.79 7.63
N ALA A 26 24.96 1.58 8.53
CA ALA A 26 25.37 0.25 8.94
C ALA A 26 24.24 -0.51 9.66
N PHE A 27 23.55 0.13 10.61
CA PHE A 27 22.43 -0.46 11.32
C PHE A 27 21.26 -0.75 10.35
N GLN A 28 20.91 0.20 9.49
CA GLN A 28 19.85 0.02 8.49
C GLN A 28 20.16 -1.13 7.53
N ASN A 29 21.40 -1.26 7.06
CA ASN A 29 21.81 -2.37 6.20
C ASN A 29 21.71 -3.73 6.90
N VAL A 30 22.02 -3.81 8.19
CA VAL A 30 21.82 -5.04 9.00
C VAL A 30 20.32 -5.37 9.05
N ILE A 31 19.45 -4.41 9.34
CA ILE A 31 18.00 -4.65 9.37
C ILE A 31 17.48 -5.08 8.00
N ILE A 32 17.94 -4.48 6.90
CA ILE A 32 17.61 -4.93 5.54
C ILE A 32 18.03 -6.39 5.34
N GLY A 33 19.24 -6.77 5.76
CA GLY A 33 19.72 -8.14 5.70
C GLY A 33 18.82 -9.11 6.47
N VAL A 34 18.39 -8.74 7.68
CA VAL A 34 17.44 -9.54 8.48
C VAL A 34 16.07 -9.66 7.80
N ILE A 35 15.56 -8.60 7.17
CA ILE A 35 14.31 -8.65 6.40
C ILE A 35 14.43 -9.61 5.22
N LEU A 36 15.54 -9.57 4.47
CA LEU A 36 15.77 -10.46 3.33
C LEU A 36 15.89 -11.93 3.77
N ILE A 37 16.61 -12.20 4.84
CA ILE A 37 16.69 -13.56 5.43
C ILE A 37 15.30 -14.03 5.82
N ASN A 38 14.51 -13.19 6.50
CA ASN A 38 13.15 -13.53 6.90
C ASN A 38 12.22 -13.74 5.68
N ALA A 39 12.37 -12.96 4.61
CA ALA A 39 11.62 -13.16 3.37
C ALA A 39 11.92 -14.54 2.75
N VAL A 40 13.20 -14.92 2.70
CA VAL A 40 13.63 -16.23 2.18
C VAL A 40 13.11 -17.37 3.05
N THR A 41 13.20 -17.26 4.38
CA THR A 41 12.68 -18.29 5.29
C THR A 41 11.18 -18.49 5.12
N LEU A 42 10.40 -17.40 5.04
CA LEU A 42 8.95 -17.47 4.80
C LEU A 42 8.61 -18.08 3.44
N ALA A 43 9.37 -17.73 2.39
CA ALA A 43 9.19 -18.32 1.08
C ALA A 43 9.48 -19.83 1.08
N LEU A 44 10.53 -20.27 1.77
CA LEU A 44 10.86 -21.68 1.90
C LEU A 44 9.81 -22.46 2.69
N GLU A 45 9.20 -21.87 3.71
CA GLU A 45 8.12 -22.50 4.49
C GLU A 45 6.88 -22.81 3.64
N THR A 46 6.69 -22.14 2.49
CA THR A 46 5.57 -22.45 1.57
C THR A 46 5.77 -23.71 0.75
N ALA A 47 6.98 -24.29 0.76
CA ALA A 47 7.33 -25.52 0.03
C ALA A 47 7.71 -26.68 0.97
N PRO A 48 6.81 -27.14 1.85
CA PRO A 48 7.13 -28.13 2.90
C PRO A 48 7.60 -29.48 2.33
N ALA A 49 7.22 -29.83 1.11
CA ALA A 49 7.69 -31.05 0.47
C ALA A 49 9.19 -31.06 0.19
N THR A 50 9.79 -29.89 -0.05
CA THR A 50 11.22 -29.74 -0.38
C THR A 50 12.07 -29.53 0.87
N VAL A 51 11.55 -28.78 1.84
CA VAL A 51 12.31 -28.30 3.02
C VAL A 51 11.89 -28.98 4.33
N GLY A 52 11.07 -30.04 4.27
CA GLY A 52 10.51 -30.72 5.43
C GLY A 52 11.51 -30.99 6.57
N PRO A 53 12.72 -31.54 6.30
CA PRO A 53 13.74 -31.79 7.32
C PRO A 53 14.28 -30.51 8.01
N TYR A 54 14.12 -29.35 7.38
CA TYR A 54 14.67 -28.07 7.85
C TYR A 54 13.61 -27.11 8.40
N LEU A 55 12.33 -27.51 8.44
CA LEU A 55 11.23 -26.65 8.88
C LEU A 55 11.44 -26.07 10.28
N ASP A 56 11.96 -26.86 11.20
CA ASP A 56 12.20 -26.39 12.58
C ASP A 56 13.31 -25.34 12.62
N ILE A 57 14.34 -25.49 11.80
CA ILE A 57 15.40 -24.48 11.68
C ILE A 57 14.86 -23.20 11.08
N LEU A 58 14.03 -23.28 10.02
CA LEU A 58 13.41 -22.11 9.40
C LEU A 58 12.53 -21.37 10.41
N ARG A 59 11.74 -22.08 11.20
CA ARG A 59 10.92 -21.47 12.27
C ARG A 59 11.77 -20.77 13.34
N ILE A 60 12.90 -21.37 13.74
CA ILE A 60 13.81 -20.73 14.69
C ILE A 60 14.36 -19.43 14.09
N VAL A 61 14.82 -19.45 12.84
CA VAL A 61 15.31 -18.26 12.14
C VAL A 61 14.24 -17.19 12.06
N ASP A 62 12.98 -17.56 11.71
CA ASP A 62 11.85 -16.64 11.67
C ASP A 62 11.61 -15.96 13.03
N HIS A 63 11.61 -16.73 14.12
CA HIS A 63 11.44 -16.18 15.47
C HIS A 63 12.59 -15.26 15.89
N VAL A 64 13.84 -15.61 15.53
CA VAL A 64 15.01 -14.75 15.78
C VAL A 64 14.88 -13.43 15.01
N CYS A 65 14.51 -13.48 13.73
CA CYS A 65 14.26 -12.28 12.94
C CYS A 65 13.16 -11.41 13.55
N LEU A 66 12.05 -12.02 13.97
CA LEU A 66 10.96 -11.31 14.65
C LEU A 66 11.44 -10.67 15.95
N GLY A 67 12.24 -11.37 16.75
CA GLY A 67 12.85 -10.84 17.97
C GLY A 67 13.70 -9.61 17.70
N ILE A 68 14.51 -9.62 16.65
CA ILE A 68 15.33 -8.47 16.23
C ILE A 68 14.41 -7.28 15.85
N PHE A 69 13.34 -7.51 15.11
CA PHE A 69 12.38 -6.46 14.74
C PHE A 69 11.68 -5.86 15.95
N VAL A 70 11.31 -6.68 16.93
CA VAL A 70 10.71 -6.19 18.18
C VAL A 70 11.70 -5.32 18.95
N VAL A 71 12.94 -5.77 19.11
CA VAL A 71 13.99 -5.00 19.79
C VAL A 71 14.24 -3.67 19.08
N GLU A 72 14.35 -3.67 17.76
CA GLU A 72 14.49 -2.44 16.96
C GLU A 72 13.33 -1.48 17.20
N LEU A 73 12.08 -1.99 17.12
CA LEU A 73 10.87 -1.19 17.30
C LEU A 73 10.78 -0.59 18.71
N LEU A 74 11.06 -1.40 19.74
CA LEU A 74 11.09 -0.94 21.13
C LEU A 74 12.19 0.10 21.35
N THR A 75 13.35 -0.07 20.72
CA THR A 75 14.44 0.91 20.77
C THR A 75 14.01 2.24 20.15
N LYS A 76 13.41 2.20 18.94
CA LYS A 76 12.85 3.41 18.31
C LYS A 76 11.77 4.05 19.18
N LEU A 77 10.87 3.28 19.77
CA LEU A 77 9.81 3.79 20.65
C LEU A 77 10.38 4.46 21.90
N ALA A 78 11.39 3.87 22.51
CA ALA A 78 12.08 4.44 23.68
C ALA A 78 12.82 5.74 23.34
N LEU A 79 13.48 5.80 22.18
CA LEU A 79 14.26 6.97 21.73
C LEU A 79 13.38 8.13 21.28
N TYR A 80 12.31 7.86 20.53
CA TYR A 80 11.45 8.88 19.95
C TYR A 80 10.20 9.16 20.80
N ARG A 81 9.86 8.31 21.76
CA ARG A 81 8.70 8.45 22.65
C ARG A 81 7.42 8.79 21.85
N LEU A 82 6.69 9.85 22.23
CA LEU A 82 5.47 10.29 21.54
C LEU A 82 5.74 10.80 20.11
N SER A 83 6.97 11.26 19.82
CA SER A 83 7.35 11.66 18.46
C SER A 83 7.42 10.47 17.48
N PHE A 84 7.55 9.26 17.98
CA PHE A 84 7.46 8.04 17.18
C PHE A 84 6.14 7.99 16.38
N PHE A 85 5.03 8.31 16.99
CA PHE A 85 3.71 8.27 16.40
C PHE A 85 3.38 9.44 15.45
N LYS A 86 4.28 10.42 15.31
CA LYS A 86 4.14 11.50 14.31
C LYS A 86 4.54 11.08 12.90
N SER A 87 5.29 9.99 12.75
CA SER A 87 5.72 9.46 11.46
C SER A 87 4.80 8.32 11.00
N GLY A 88 4.22 8.45 9.80
CA GLY A 88 3.43 7.38 9.18
C GLY A 88 4.22 6.09 8.96
N TRP A 89 5.53 6.18 8.66
CA TRP A 89 6.40 5.03 8.49
C TRP A 89 6.65 4.26 9.79
N ASN A 90 6.73 4.96 10.91
CA ASN A 90 6.83 4.30 12.21
C ASN A 90 5.53 3.58 12.58
N TRP A 91 4.36 4.15 12.24
CA TRP A 91 3.07 3.48 12.38
C TRP A 91 2.99 2.22 11.51
N PHE A 92 3.48 2.31 10.27
CA PHE A 92 3.54 1.18 9.36
C PHE A 92 4.37 0.04 9.94
N ASP A 93 5.60 0.32 10.41
CA ASP A 93 6.46 -0.65 11.08
C ASP A 93 5.81 -1.24 12.34
N PHE A 94 5.16 -0.40 13.15
CA PHE A 94 4.48 -0.80 14.38
C PHE A 94 3.31 -1.77 14.10
N ILE A 95 2.48 -1.47 13.12
CA ILE A 95 1.35 -2.32 12.73
C ILE A 95 1.84 -3.67 12.21
N ILE A 96 2.83 -3.69 11.32
CA ILE A 96 3.36 -4.91 10.72
C ILE A 96 3.99 -5.84 11.78
N VAL A 97 4.80 -5.28 12.67
CA VAL A 97 5.39 -6.08 13.77
C VAL A 97 4.30 -6.52 14.73
N GLY A 98 3.35 -5.64 15.06
CA GLY A 98 2.21 -5.95 15.92
C GLY A 98 1.38 -7.14 15.41
N ILE A 99 1.00 -7.13 14.13
CA ILE A 99 0.28 -8.26 13.49
C ILE A 99 1.11 -9.55 13.60
N SER A 100 2.44 -9.45 13.45
CA SER A 100 3.35 -10.60 13.50
C SER A 100 3.47 -11.21 14.90
N LEU A 101 3.19 -10.44 15.94
CA LEU A 101 3.23 -10.88 17.35
C LEU A 101 1.92 -11.53 17.81
N VAL A 102 0.81 -11.34 17.08
CA VAL A 102 -0.47 -11.95 17.47
C VAL A 102 -0.33 -13.48 17.39
N PRO A 103 -0.54 -14.21 18.50
CA PRO A 103 -0.53 -15.66 18.47
C PRO A 103 -1.59 -16.16 17.49
N ALA A 104 -1.21 -17.03 16.57
CA ALA A 104 -2.16 -17.64 15.65
C ALA A 104 -3.05 -18.62 16.44
N ALA A 105 -4.14 -18.13 17.01
CA ALA A 105 -5.24 -19.02 17.41
C ALA A 105 -5.71 -19.77 16.16
N GLU A 106 -6.08 -21.04 16.31
CA GLU A 106 -6.49 -21.91 15.19
C GLU A 106 -7.58 -21.30 14.32
N SER A 107 -8.41 -20.42 14.88
CA SER A 107 -9.48 -19.69 14.21
C SER A 107 -9.01 -18.52 13.30
N LEU A 108 -7.74 -18.09 13.37
CA LEU A 108 -7.23 -16.90 12.67
C LEU A 108 -6.14 -17.26 11.65
N SER A 109 -6.40 -18.26 10.80
CA SER A 109 -5.49 -18.68 9.72
C SER A 109 -5.07 -17.51 8.81
N ALA A 110 -5.95 -16.55 8.58
CA ALA A 110 -5.67 -15.34 7.81
C ALA A 110 -4.53 -14.50 8.42
N LEU A 111 -4.48 -14.35 9.76
CA LEU A 111 -3.40 -13.61 10.43
C LEU A 111 -2.04 -14.31 10.27
N ARG A 112 -2.04 -15.63 10.13
CA ARG A 112 -0.81 -16.39 9.82
C ARG A 112 -0.29 -16.03 8.44
N ALA A 113 -1.17 -15.92 7.44
CA ALA A 113 -0.78 -15.50 6.09
C ALA A 113 -0.27 -14.04 6.08
N LEU A 114 -0.87 -13.15 6.88
CA LEU A 114 -0.44 -11.75 6.97
C LEU A 114 0.97 -11.55 7.56
N ARG A 115 1.60 -12.58 8.16
CA ARG A 115 3.01 -12.49 8.59
C ARG A 115 3.96 -12.17 7.45
N ILE A 116 3.61 -12.53 6.19
CA ILE A 116 4.39 -12.18 5.01
C ILE A 116 4.54 -10.65 4.84
N LEU A 117 3.58 -9.86 5.34
CA LEU A 117 3.62 -8.39 5.23
C LEU A 117 4.83 -7.78 5.94
N ARG A 118 5.51 -8.51 6.85
CA ARG A 118 6.74 -8.02 7.51
C ARG A 118 7.85 -7.72 6.51
N VAL A 119 7.85 -8.36 5.33
CA VAL A 119 8.80 -8.09 4.24
C VAL A 119 8.60 -6.67 3.68
N LEU A 120 7.37 -6.13 3.72
CA LEU A 120 7.08 -4.77 3.27
C LEU A 120 7.80 -3.69 4.10
N ARG A 121 8.35 -4.02 5.26
CA ARG A 121 9.20 -3.11 6.06
C ARG A 121 10.43 -2.62 5.28
N ILE A 122 10.85 -3.33 4.24
CA ILE A 122 11.91 -2.88 3.34
C ILE A 122 11.59 -1.50 2.74
N VAL A 123 10.30 -1.21 2.52
CA VAL A 123 9.83 0.08 1.98
C VAL A 123 10.06 1.22 2.97
N SER A 124 9.87 0.98 4.27
CA SER A 124 10.09 2.01 5.30
C SER A 124 11.57 2.35 5.52
N ILE A 125 12.48 1.42 5.16
CA ILE A 125 13.92 1.56 5.39
C ILE A 125 14.63 2.14 4.18
N ILE A 126 14.28 1.70 2.95
CA ILE A 126 14.95 2.12 1.73
C ILE A 126 14.38 3.46 1.24
N PRO A 127 15.19 4.56 1.22
CA PRO A 127 14.68 5.90 0.90
C PRO A 127 14.10 6.03 -0.51
N SER A 128 14.61 5.26 -1.49
CA SER A 128 14.09 5.28 -2.85
C SER A 128 12.68 4.70 -2.92
N LEU A 129 12.44 3.57 -2.24
CA LEU A 129 11.11 2.94 -2.19
C LEU A 129 10.12 3.82 -1.42
N ARG A 130 10.55 4.40 -0.30
CA ARG A 130 9.74 5.34 0.47
C ARG A 130 9.26 6.51 -0.39
N ARG A 131 10.17 7.13 -1.16
CA ARG A 131 9.82 8.25 -2.06
C ARG A 131 8.77 7.86 -3.10
N VAL A 132 8.89 6.68 -3.70
CA VAL A 132 7.90 6.19 -4.68
C VAL A 132 6.51 6.05 -4.05
N VAL A 133 6.44 5.45 -2.85
CA VAL A 133 5.17 5.28 -2.13
C VAL A 133 4.60 6.64 -1.70
N GLU A 134 5.44 7.54 -1.17
CA GLU A 134 5.02 8.88 -0.77
C GLU A 134 4.50 9.69 -1.95
N ALA A 135 5.16 9.63 -3.11
CA ALA A 135 4.68 10.28 -4.34
C ALA A 135 3.31 9.73 -4.76
N GLY A 136 3.14 8.40 -4.73
CA GLY A 136 1.85 7.78 -5.01
C GLY A 136 0.74 8.23 -4.06
N ILE A 137 1.02 8.28 -2.75
CA ILE A 137 0.04 8.74 -1.74
C ILE A 137 -0.30 10.22 -1.92
N ARG A 138 0.69 11.08 -2.25
CA ARG A 138 0.46 12.52 -2.48
C ARG A 138 -0.41 12.77 -3.71
N ALA A 139 -0.35 11.92 -4.72
CA ALA A 139 -1.19 12.04 -5.91
C ALA A 139 -2.70 11.77 -5.63
N LEU A 140 -3.03 10.98 -4.59
CA LEU A 140 -4.40 10.55 -4.30
C LEU A 140 -5.39 11.69 -3.99
N PRO A 141 -5.07 12.75 -3.19
CA PRO A 141 -6.04 13.79 -2.84
C PRO A 141 -6.61 14.53 -4.05
N GLY A 142 -5.80 14.77 -5.08
CA GLY A 142 -6.27 15.43 -6.32
C GLY A 142 -7.31 14.61 -7.10
N MET A 143 -7.41 13.31 -6.83
CA MET A 143 -8.32 12.39 -7.53
C MET A 143 -9.55 12.00 -6.70
N GLY A 144 -9.67 12.50 -5.47
CA GLY A 144 -10.69 12.07 -4.52
C GLY A 144 -12.12 12.21 -5.04
N SER A 145 -12.43 13.27 -5.81
CA SER A 145 -13.74 13.47 -6.41
C SER A 145 -14.07 12.42 -7.49
N ILE A 146 -13.10 12.06 -8.32
CA ILE A 146 -13.28 11.03 -9.37
C ILE A 146 -13.51 9.66 -8.72
N VAL A 147 -12.71 9.32 -7.71
CA VAL A 147 -12.85 8.07 -6.95
C VAL A 147 -14.22 8.02 -6.27
N LEU A 148 -14.68 9.12 -5.67
CA LEU A 148 -15.99 9.17 -5.02
C LEU A 148 -17.13 8.92 -6.02
N VAL A 149 -17.10 9.58 -7.20
CA VAL A 149 -18.12 9.39 -8.24
C VAL A 149 -18.07 7.96 -8.79
N LEU A 150 -16.88 7.40 -9.00
CA LEU A 150 -16.71 6.03 -9.42
C LEU A 150 -17.30 5.05 -8.39
N MET A 151 -17.02 5.25 -7.10
CA MET A 151 -17.56 4.42 -6.02
C MET A 151 -19.10 4.49 -5.98
N MET A 152 -19.67 5.70 -6.17
CA MET A 152 -21.12 5.90 -6.23
C MET A 152 -21.74 5.15 -7.42
N LEU A 153 -21.10 5.22 -8.59
CA LEU A 153 -21.55 4.49 -9.78
C LEU A 153 -21.51 2.96 -9.55
N PHE A 154 -20.45 2.47 -8.90
CA PHE A 154 -20.33 1.06 -8.54
C PHE A 154 -21.44 0.60 -7.61
N VAL A 155 -21.71 1.33 -6.55
CA VAL A 155 -22.78 0.99 -5.59
C VAL A 155 -24.15 0.99 -6.27
N ILE A 156 -24.45 2.03 -7.09
CA ILE A 156 -25.70 2.11 -7.83
C ILE A 156 -25.82 0.95 -8.83
N GLY A 157 -24.76 0.72 -9.60
CA GLY A 157 -24.71 -0.40 -10.56
C GLY A 157 -24.90 -1.74 -9.88
N ALA A 158 -24.23 -1.98 -8.75
CA ALA A 158 -24.36 -3.22 -7.99
C ALA A 158 -25.77 -3.43 -7.45
N VAL A 159 -26.41 -2.39 -6.91
CA VAL A 159 -27.82 -2.48 -6.44
C VAL A 159 -28.76 -2.81 -7.61
N VAL A 160 -28.57 -2.17 -8.76
CA VAL A 160 -29.37 -2.44 -9.97
C VAL A 160 -29.14 -3.87 -10.45
N ALA A 161 -27.87 -4.32 -10.57
CA ALA A 161 -27.52 -5.65 -11.02
C ALA A 161 -28.06 -6.74 -10.07
N THR A 162 -27.94 -6.54 -8.75
CA THR A 162 -28.50 -7.48 -7.75
C THR A 162 -30.01 -7.63 -7.93
N LYS A 163 -30.72 -6.53 -8.15
CA LYS A 163 -32.19 -6.58 -8.29
C LYS A 163 -32.65 -7.15 -9.63
N LEU A 164 -31.96 -6.83 -10.72
CA LEU A 164 -32.36 -7.28 -12.06
C LEU A 164 -31.93 -8.70 -12.37
N TYR A 165 -30.71 -9.06 -11.97
CA TYR A 165 -30.07 -10.30 -12.40
C TYR A 165 -29.85 -11.29 -11.26
N GLY A 166 -29.87 -10.86 -9.99
CA GLY A 166 -29.64 -11.72 -8.83
C GLY A 166 -30.50 -12.96 -8.76
N PRO A 167 -31.82 -12.89 -9.02
CA PRO A 167 -32.70 -14.08 -9.02
C PRO A 167 -32.30 -15.13 -10.04
N SER A 168 -31.80 -14.73 -11.23
CA SER A 168 -31.45 -15.63 -12.34
C SER A 168 -29.99 -16.06 -12.29
N PHE A 169 -29.10 -15.21 -11.74
CA PHE A 169 -27.65 -15.42 -11.71
C PHE A 169 -27.09 -15.15 -10.29
N PRO A 170 -27.49 -15.95 -9.28
CA PRO A 170 -27.09 -15.73 -7.90
C PRO A 170 -25.57 -15.84 -7.68
N GLN A 171 -24.84 -16.58 -8.54
CA GLN A 171 -23.39 -16.73 -8.49
C GLN A 171 -22.63 -15.42 -8.79
N TYR A 172 -23.25 -14.50 -9.55
CA TYR A 172 -22.63 -13.22 -9.95
C TYR A 172 -23.28 -12.02 -9.27
N PHE A 173 -24.60 -12.11 -9.00
CA PHE A 173 -25.40 -10.95 -8.57
C PHE A 173 -26.33 -11.29 -7.39
N GLY A 174 -26.13 -12.44 -6.70
CA GLY A 174 -26.98 -12.88 -5.60
C GLY A 174 -26.97 -11.96 -4.39
N THR A 175 -25.86 -11.32 -4.11
CA THR A 175 -25.71 -10.33 -3.06
C THR A 175 -25.10 -9.04 -3.61
N LEU A 176 -25.17 -7.96 -2.82
CA LEU A 176 -24.49 -6.71 -3.17
C LEU A 176 -22.98 -6.91 -3.32
N GLY A 177 -22.37 -7.75 -2.48
CA GLY A 177 -20.94 -8.08 -2.56
C GLY A 177 -20.58 -8.80 -3.85
N ASP A 178 -21.35 -9.80 -4.25
CA ASP A 178 -21.15 -10.53 -5.50
C ASP A 178 -21.29 -9.60 -6.70
N SER A 179 -22.31 -8.72 -6.68
CA SER A 179 -22.52 -7.73 -7.73
C SER A 179 -21.37 -6.71 -7.83
N LEU A 180 -20.86 -6.21 -6.70
CA LEU A 180 -19.70 -5.32 -6.68
C LEU A 180 -18.47 -6.00 -7.28
N PHE A 181 -18.22 -7.26 -6.93
CA PHE A 181 -17.11 -8.03 -7.47
C PHE A 181 -17.26 -8.28 -8.98
N SER A 182 -18.44 -8.70 -9.42
CA SER A 182 -18.73 -8.93 -10.84
C SER A 182 -18.59 -7.64 -11.67
N LEU A 183 -19.11 -6.52 -11.16
CA LEU A 183 -18.95 -5.23 -11.82
C LEU A 183 -17.51 -4.71 -11.79
N PHE A 184 -16.73 -5.05 -10.76
CA PHE A 184 -15.30 -4.76 -10.73
C PHE A 184 -14.58 -5.51 -11.87
N THR A 185 -14.87 -6.79 -12.11
CA THR A 185 -14.29 -7.53 -13.24
C THR A 185 -14.71 -6.94 -14.59
N VAL A 186 -15.97 -6.51 -14.73
CA VAL A 186 -16.45 -5.80 -15.93
C VAL A 186 -15.66 -4.50 -16.16
N MET A 187 -15.43 -3.70 -15.11
CA MET A 187 -14.64 -2.46 -15.20
C MET A 187 -13.19 -2.71 -15.63
N THR A 188 -12.58 -3.79 -15.15
CA THR A 188 -11.21 -4.17 -15.55
C THR A 188 -11.13 -4.75 -16.96
N LEU A 189 -12.25 -4.80 -17.68
CA LEU A 189 -12.39 -5.37 -19.02
C LEU A 189 -12.11 -6.89 -19.07
N GLU A 190 -12.10 -7.56 -17.92
CA GLU A 190 -11.83 -8.97 -17.81
C GLU A 190 -13.14 -9.77 -17.92
N GLY A 191 -13.21 -10.71 -18.87
CA GLY A 191 -14.32 -11.64 -19.02
C GLY A 191 -15.73 -11.04 -19.19
N TRP A 192 -15.84 -9.71 -19.34
CA TRP A 192 -17.14 -9.03 -19.42
C TRP A 192 -18.02 -9.48 -20.60
N PRO A 193 -17.45 -9.85 -21.80
CA PRO A 193 -18.31 -10.30 -22.90
C PRO A 193 -19.01 -11.63 -22.61
N ASP A 194 -18.33 -12.53 -21.91
CA ASP A 194 -18.88 -13.84 -21.59
C ASP A 194 -19.94 -13.70 -20.49
N LEU A 195 -19.66 -12.94 -19.43
CA LEU A 195 -20.65 -12.62 -18.41
C LEU A 195 -21.88 -11.92 -19.00
N ALA A 196 -21.68 -10.92 -19.86
CA ALA A 196 -22.79 -10.19 -20.47
C ALA A 196 -23.63 -11.09 -21.38
N ARG A 197 -23.03 -11.98 -22.19
CA ARG A 197 -23.72 -12.92 -23.05
C ARG A 197 -24.50 -13.93 -22.22
N GLU A 198 -23.90 -14.52 -21.18
CA GLU A 198 -24.60 -15.45 -20.28
C GLU A 198 -25.84 -14.80 -19.67
N VAL A 199 -25.74 -13.53 -19.22
CA VAL A 199 -26.92 -12.82 -18.71
C VAL A 199 -27.93 -12.52 -19.81
N MET A 200 -27.48 -12.20 -21.03
CA MET A 200 -28.35 -11.91 -22.17
C MET A 200 -29.13 -13.15 -22.67
N ASP A 201 -28.66 -14.37 -22.42
CA ASP A 201 -29.38 -15.59 -22.75
C ASP A 201 -30.73 -15.69 -22.00
N VAL A 202 -30.81 -15.09 -20.78
CA VAL A 202 -32.04 -15.03 -19.97
C VAL A 202 -32.69 -13.65 -20.03
N HIS A 203 -31.88 -12.60 -20.10
CA HIS A 203 -32.32 -11.20 -20.14
C HIS A 203 -31.78 -10.50 -21.41
N PRO A 204 -32.42 -10.64 -22.57
CA PRO A 204 -31.90 -10.16 -23.87
C PRO A 204 -31.51 -8.69 -23.90
N ASN A 205 -32.13 -7.85 -23.05
CA ASN A 205 -31.85 -6.41 -22.97
C ASN A 205 -30.73 -6.06 -21.97
N ALA A 206 -30.01 -7.03 -21.39
CA ALA A 206 -28.96 -6.77 -20.40
C ALA A 206 -27.78 -5.95 -20.97
N TRP A 207 -27.56 -5.96 -22.30
CA TRP A 207 -26.59 -5.09 -22.96
C TRP A 207 -26.78 -3.60 -22.63
N ALA A 208 -28.04 -3.18 -22.44
CA ALA A 208 -28.38 -1.80 -22.11
C ALA A 208 -27.91 -1.38 -20.71
N PHE A 209 -27.58 -2.34 -19.84
CA PHE A 209 -26.92 -2.11 -18.56
C PHE A 209 -25.39 -2.24 -18.69
N PHE A 210 -24.91 -3.35 -19.26
CA PHE A 210 -23.48 -3.64 -19.27
C PHE A 210 -22.68 -2.67 -20.12
N ILE A 211 -23.15 -2.32 -21.33
CA ILE A 211 -22.39 -1.44 -22.22
C ILE A 211 -22.25 -0.01 -21.66
N PRO A 212 -23.31 0.68 -21.21
CA PRO A 212 -23.17 1.98 -20.59
C PRO A 212 -22.31 1.95 -19.32
N PHE A 213 -22.51 0.95 -18.45
CA PHE A 213 -21.70 0.79 -17.25
C PHE A 213 -20.20 0.67 -17.58
N LEU A 214 -19.85 -0.19 -18.52
CA LEU A 214 -18.48 -0.41 -18.96
C LEU A 214 -17.87 0.86 -19.58
N VAL A 215 -18.59 1.52 -20.48
CA VAL A 215 -18.09 2.75 -21.15
C VAL A 215 -17.84 3.85 -20.12
N ILE A 216 -18.78 4.09 -19.20
CA ILE A 216 -18.65 5.14 -18.18
C ILE A 216 -17.51 4.81 -17.23
N THR A 217 -17.43 3.58 -16.71
CA THR A 217 -16.38 3.19 -15.76
C THR A 217 -15.00 3.18 -16.40
N ALA A 218 -14.86 2.66 -17.62
CA ALA A 218 -13.60 2.68 -18.36
C ALA A 218 -13.11 4.10 -18.62
N PHE A 219 -14.02 5.02 -19.01
CA PHE A 219 -13.69 6.42 -19.21
C PHE A 219 -13.27 7.10 -17.90
N MET A 220 -13.94 6.80 -16.78
CA MET A 220 -13.57 7.33 -15.47
C MET A 220 -12.20 6.84 -15.00
N VAL A 221 -11.91 5.55 -15.21
CA VAL A 221 -10.59 4.98 -14.88
C VAL A 221 -9.51 5.60 -15.75
N LEU A 222 -9.76 5.79 -17.05
CA LEU A 222 -8.82 6.48 -17.94
C LEU A 222 -8.55 7.92 -17.47
N ASN A 223 -9.59 8.67 -17.10
CA ASN A 223 -9.43 10.02 -16.54
C ASN A 223 -8.64 10.03 -15.24
N LEU A 224 -8.79 8.99 -14.41
CA LEU A 224 -7.99 8.82 -13.20
C LEU A 224 -6.51 8.67 -13.55
N PHE A 225 -6.16 7.82 -14.52
CA PHE A 225 -4.78 7.66 -14.99
C PHE A 225 -4.20 8.96 -15.56
N ILE A 226 -4.97 9.65 -16.40
CA ILE A 226 -4.54 10.94 -16.95
C ILE A 226 -4.29 11.94 -15.82
N GLY A 227 -5.18 12.01 -14.83
CA GLY A 227 -5.02 12.88 -13.67
C GLY A 227 -3.74 12.59 -12.87
N VAL A 228 -3.37 11.32 -12.68
CA VAL A 228 -2.11 10.93 -12.02
C VAL A 228 -0.91 11.43 -12.83
N ILE A 229 -0.93 11.20 -14.15
CA ILE A 229 0.18 11.61 -15.04
C ILE A 229 0.35 13.12 -15.05
N VAL A 230 -0.76 13.87 -15.18
CA VAL A 230 -0.72 15.35 -15.19
C VAL A 230 -0.20 15.88 -13.86
N ASN A 231 -0.70 15.39 -12.72
CA ASN A 231 -0.23 15.82 -11.40
C ASN A 231 1.29 15.53 -11.21
N ALA A 232 1.75 14.36 -11.68
CA ALA A 232 3.18 14.01 -11.59
C ALA A 232 4.04 14.94 -12.47
N MET A 233 3.56 15.33 -13.66
CA MET A 233 4.26 16.28 -14.53
C MET A 233 4.28 17.70 -13.94
N GLU A 234 3.18 18.16 -13.35
CA GLU A 234 3.09 19.48 -12.71
C GLU A 234 4.05 19.57 -11.50
N GLU A 235 4.13 18.51 -10.67
CA GLU A 235 5.07 18.46 -9.53
C GLU A 235 6.53 18.55 -10.00
N THR A 236 6.87 17.85 -11.08
CA THR A 236 8.22 17.90 -11.66
C THR A 236 8.55 19.29 -12.23
N ALA A 237 7.59 19.91 -12.94
CA ALA A 237 7.78 21.25 -13.51
C ALA A 237 7.95 22.31 -12.41
N GLN A 238 7.18 22.23 -11.32
CA GLN A 238 7.32 23.14 -10.18
C GLN A 238 8.68 22.97 -9.47
N GLU A 239 9.18 21.73 -9.32
CA GLU A 239 10.51 21.50 -8.74
C GLU A 239 11.63 22.09 -9.62
N GLU A 240 11.51 22.02 -10.95
CA GLU A 240 12.47 22.61 -11.88
C GLU A 240 12.44 24.14 -11.81
N GLU A 241 11.27 24.74 -11.77
CA GLU A 241 11.09 26.19 -11.64
C GLU A 241 11.70 26.72 -10.33
N LEU A 242 11.45 26.07 -9.22
CA LEU A 242 12.04 26.43 -7.92
C LEU A 242 13.58 26.37 -7.93
N LYS A 243 14.15 25.34 -8.58
CA LYS A 243 15.60 25.21 -8.73
C LYS A 243 16.19 26.32 -9.61
N LEU A 244 15.51 26.69 -10.68
CA LEU A 244 15.93 27.81 -11.54
C LEU A 244 15.90 29.13 -10.78
N GLU A 245 14.84 29.40 -10.03
CA GLU A 245 14.75 30.61 -9.19
C GLU A 245 15.85 30.66 -8.13
N GLU A 246 16.23 29.51 -7.55
CA GLU A 246 17.29 29.45 -6.53
C GLU A 246 18.64 29.77 -7.17
N VAL A 247 18.96 29.22 -8.34
CA VAL A 247 20.18 29.50 -9.11
C VAL A 247 20.24 30.99 -9.54
N GLU A 248 19.11 31.56 -10.02
CA GLU A 248 19.08 32.98 -10.35
C GLU A 248 19.31 33.89 -9.14
N ARG A 249 18.77 33.54 -7.97
CA ARG A 249 19.03 34.31 -6.72
C ARG A 249 20.50 34.24 -6.31
N GLU A 250 21.14 33.08 -6.43
CA GLU A 250 22.58 32.94 -6.14
C GLU A 250 23.44 33.76 -7.10
N LEU A 251 23.11 33.75 -8.40
CA LEU A 251 23.83 34.55 -9.41
C LEU A 251 23.68 36.06 -9.21
N ASN A 252 22.52 36.52 -8.77
CA ASN A 252 22.25 37.93 -8.51
C ASN A 252 22.83 38.43 -7.15
N ALA A 253 23.23 37.51 -6.28
CA ALA A 253 23.84 37.83 -4.98
C ALA A 253 25.38 37.81 -4.99
N ALA A 254 25.98 37.30 -6.08
CA ALA A 254 27.44 37.22 -6.29
C ALA A 254 27.96 38.40 -7.10
#